data_e6eaee57943cb0b4a2fdc7d7cf9579a7
#
_entry.id   e6eaee57943cb0b4a2fdc7d7cf9579a7
#
_cell.length_a   1.000
_cell.length_b   1.000
_cell.length_c   1.000
_cell.angle_alpha   90.00
_cell.angle_beta   90.00
_cell.angle_gamma   90.00
#
_symmetry.space_group_name_H-M   'P 1'
#
loop_
_entity.id
_entity.type
_entity.pdbx_description
1 polymer ?
#
loop_
_entity_poly.entity_id
_entity_poly.type
_entity_poly.pdbx_seq_one_letter_code
_entity_poly.pdbx_strand_id
1 'polypeptide(L)'
;MVYLSSFHFPSAERESEHFNMFTPTYYTSLYPFRFLSGKGLLSINFSDITIFAGGNGSGKSTVLNIIAEHLGLKRESRFNKSELFDEYTRDTEGRLDVYDREKMRALMAVSRIITSDDVFNHILSLRKRNEDVDFKRDVIRQQRAEYKYNPDSRPREINLEDPESIRRYSDYADMTRMGFSGYVKSRSVLNERT
;
A
#
# COMPACT_ATOMS: atom_id res chain seq x y z
N MET A 1 -21.00 -13.73 -0.85
CA MET A 1 -21.90 -12.65 -1.33
C MET A 1 -21.14 -11.83 -2.35
N VAL A 2 -21.60 -11.82 -3.61
CA VAL A 2 -20.91 -11.10 -4.69
C VAL A 2 -21.41 -9.66 -4.68
N TYR A 3 -20.50 -8.71 -4.54
CA TYR A 3 -20.85 -7.28 -4.54
C TYR A 3 -20.81 -6.68 -5.96
N LEU A 4 -19.77 -7.01 -6.75
CA LEU A 4 -19.68 -6.68 -8.17
C LEU A 4 -20.07 -7.93 -8.97
N SER A 5 -21.27 -7.95 -9.54
CA SER A 5 -21.78 -9.12 -10.26
C SER A 5 -21.30 -9.19 -11.70
N SER A 6 -21.20 -8.05 -12.38
CA SER A 6 -20.65 -7.98 -13.73
C SER A 6 -19.96 -6.66 -14.01
N PHE A 7 -19.07 -6.67 -15.00
CA PHE A 7 -18.40 -5.48 -15.50
C PHE A 7 -18.31 -5.54 -17.01
N HIS A 8 -18.66 -4.43 -17.67
CA HIS A 8 -18.72 -4.33 -19.13
C HIS A 8 -17.70 -3.30 -19.61
N PHE A 9 -17.01 -3.66 -20.68
CA PHE A 9 -16.03 -2.83 -21.38
C PHE A 9 -16.64 -2.33 -22.70
N PRO A 10 -16.21 -1.17 -23.20
CA PRO A 10 -16.65 -0.67 -24.49
C PRO A 10 -16.29 -1.63 -25.63
N SER A 11 -17.22 -1.80 -26.58
CA SER A 11 -16.94 -2.55 -27.79
C SER A 11 -16.04 -1.77 -28.75
N ALA A 12 -15.48 -2.43 -29.75
CA ALA A 12 -14.65 -1.78 -30.77
C ALA A 12 -15.40 -0.67 -31.53
N GLU A 13 -16.72 -0.86 -31.75
CA GLU A 13 -17.58 0.14 -32.39
C GLU A 13 -17.70 1.38 -31.48
N ARG A 14 -17.98 1.20 -30.18
CA ARG A 14 -18.08 2.28 -29.21
C ARG A 14 -16.79 3.04 -29.06
N GLU A 15 -15.66 2.33 -29.00
CA GLU A 15 -14.34 2.97 -29.00
C GLU A 15 -14.09 3.79 -30.27
N SER A 16 -14.54 3.32 -31.42
CA SER A 16 -14.39 4.04 -32.69
C SER A 16 -15.28 5.29 -32.74
N GLU A 17 -16.50 5.22 -32.22
CA GLU A 17 -17.38 6.39 -32.08
C GLU A 17 -16.75 7.46 -31.19
N HIS A 18 -16.12 7.07 -30.10
CA HIS A 18 -15.40 7.97 -29.20
C HIS A 18 -14.34 8.79 -29.97
N PHE A 19 -13.49 8.11 -30.77
CA PHE A 19 -12.48 8.80 -31.58
C PHE A 19 -13.02 9.66 -32.69
N ASN A 20 -14.18 9.35 -33.25
CA ASN A 20 -14.82 10.15 -34.29
C ASN A 20 -15.39 11.49 -33.75
N MET A 21 -15.68 11.56 -32.44
CA MET A 21 -16.17 12.78 -31.79
C MET A 21 -15.06 13.74 -31.35
N PHE A 22 -13.82 13.25 -31.26
CA PHE A 22 -12.69 14.06 -30.82
C PHE A 22 -11.90 14.63 -31.99
N THR A 23 -11.54 15.91 -31.87
CA THR A 23 -10.53 16.53 -32.74
C THR A 23 -9.20 15.81 -32.56
N PRO A 24 -8.44 15.51 -33.63
CA PRO A 24 -7.20 14.79 -33.49
C PRO A 24 -6.23 15.57 -32.61
N THR A 25 -6.07 15.13 -31.38
CA THR A 25 -5.06 15.57 -30.45
C THR A 25 -3.90 14.58 -30.54
N TYR A 26 -2.66 15.06 -30.43
CA TYR A 26 -1.48 14.19 -30.45
C TYR A 26 -1.37 13.46 -29.12
N TYR A 27 -1.99 12.28 -29.01
CA TYR A 27 -1.80 11.41 -27.85
C TYR A 27 -0.52 10.57 -28.03
N THR A 28 0.26 10.46 -26.98
CA THR A 28 1.44 9.61 -26.96
C THR A 28 1.10 8.12 -26.97
N SER A 29 -0.11 7.76 -26.47
CA SER A 29 -0.62 6.40 -26.42
C SER A 29 -2.14 6.40 -26.41
N LEU A 30 -2.73 5.49 -27.19
CA LEU A 30 -4.20 5.24 -27.18
C LEU A 30 -4.63 4.27 -26.05
N TYR A 31 -3.71 3.76 -25.25
CA TYR A 31 -4.01 2.86 -24.15
C TYR A 31 -4.98 3.52 -23.14
N PRO A 32 -6.02 2.81 -22.65
CA PRO A 32 -6.32 1.40 -22.84
C PRO A 32 -7.26 1.07 -24.03
N PHE A 33 -7.68 2.06 -24.82
CA PHE A 33 -8.48 1.85 -26.02
C PHE A 33 -7.82 0.85 -26.97
N ARG A 34 -8.62 0.08 -27.69
CA ARG A 34 -8.22 -0.98 -28.62
C ARG A 34 -7.48 -2.15 -27.99
N PHE A 35 -7.21 -2.09 -26.67
CA PHE A 35 -6.45 -3.15 -26.02
C PHE A 35 -7.33 -4.33 -25.61
N LEU A 36 -8.46 -4.08 -24.91
CA LEU A 36 -9.38 -5.12 -24.47
C LEU A 36 -10.36 -5.52 -25.57
N SER A 37 -10.89 -4.57 -26.32
CA SER A 37 -11.75 -4.82 -27.48
C SER A 37 -11.03 -5.64 -28.56
N GLY A 38 -9.75 -5.36 -28.83
CA GLY A 38 -8.90 -6.13 -29.73
C GLY A 38 -8.67 -7.59 -29.27
N LYS A 39 -8.86 -7.89 -27.97
CA LYS A 39 -8.81 -9.23 -27.39
C LYS A 39 -10.21 -9.88 -27.27
N GLY A 40 -11.26 -9.19 -27.70
CA GLY A 40 -12.64 -9.68 -27.61
C GLY A 40 -13.21 -9.70 -26.19
N LEU A 41 -12.58 -9.01 -25.23
CA LEU A 41 -13.08 -8.92 -23.85
C LEU A 41 -14.12 -7.80 -23.74
N LEU A 42 -15.39 -8.16 -23.73
CA LEU A 42 -16.50 -7.22 -23.63
C LEU A 42 -17.16 -7.20 -22.25
N SER A 43 -17.13 -8.31 -21.53
CA SER A 43 -17.70 -8.38 -20.19
C SER A 43 -17.06 -9.45 -19.34
N ILE A 44 -17.21 -9.29 -18.03
CA ILE A 44 -16.77 -10.25 -17.01
C ILE A 44 -17.92 -10.41 -16.03
N ASN A 45 -18.28 -11.67 -15.73
CA ASN A 45 -19.15 -12.01 -14.62
C ASN A 45 -18.31 -12.45 -13.44
N PHE A 46 -18.64 -11.97 -12.25
CA PHE A 46 -17.90 -12.24 -11.03
C PHE A 46 -18.63 -13.26 -10.15
N SER A 47 -17.85 -14.05 -9.46
CA SER A 47 -18.28 -14.90 -8.35
C SER A 47 -17.60 -14.43 -7.06
N ASP A 48 -17.84 -15.13 -5.93
CA ASP A 48 -17.25 -14.78 -4.64
C ASP A 48 -15.71 -14.68 -4.72
N ILE A 49 -15.09 -15.49 -5.59
CA ILE A 49 -13.67 -15.42 -5.94
C ILE A 49 -13.55 -15.54 -7.45
N THR A 50 -12.98 -14.54 -8.10
CA THR A 50 -12.69 -14.55 -9.53
C THR A 50 -11.20 -14.43 -9.75
N ILE A 51 -10.61 -15.32 -10.54
CA ILE A 51 -9.17 -15.39 -10.81
C ILE A 51 -8.92 -15.11 -12.29
N PHE A 52 -8.08 -14.10 -12.57
CA PHE A 52 -7.59 -13.82 -13.92
C PHE A 52 -6.27 -14.56 -14.14
N ALA A 53 -6.26 -15.51 -15.06
CA ALA A 53 -5.08 -16.26 -15.47
C ALA A 53 -4.58 -15.82 -16.86
N GLY A 54 -3.28 -15.87 -17.09
CA GLY A 54 -2.67 -15.55 -18.38
C GLY A 54 -1.24 -15.10 -18.26
N GLY A 55 -0.51 -15.07 -19.37
CA GLY A 55 0.89 -14.63 -19.46
C GLY A 55 1.07 -13.11 -19.22
N ASN A 56 2.31 -12.65 -19.26
CA ASN A 56 2.63 -11.22 -19.18
C ASN A 56 2.05 -10.51 -20.42
N GLY A 57 1.53 -9.29 -20.20
CA GLY A 57 0.89 -8.52 -21.28
C GLY A 57 -0.52 -8.98 -21.67
N SER A 58 -1.11 -10.00 -21.00
CA SER A 58 -2.47 -10.46 -21.30
C SER A 58 -3.57 -9.46 -20.93
N GLY A 59 -3.29 -8.47 -20.07
CA GLY A 59 -4.23 -7.43 -19.68
C GLY A 59 -4.84 -7.56 -18.28
N LYS A 60 -4.38 -8.53 -17.48
CA LYS A 60 -4.90 -8.74 -16.11
C LYS A 60 -4.88 -7.49 -15.24
N SER A 61 -3.71 -6.86 -15.17
CA SER A 61 -3.53 -5.61 -14.39
C SER A 61 -4.31 -4.45 -15.02
N THR A 62 -4.45 -4.40 -16.33
CA THR A 62 -5.25 -3.41 -17.04
C THR A 62 -6.72 -3.51 -16.63
N VAL A 63 -7.29 -4.72 -16.67
CA VAL A 63 -8.68 -4.99 -16.26
C VAL A 63 -8.88 -4.57 -14.80
N LEU A 64 -8.01 -5.00 -13.90
CA LEU A 64 -8.11 -4.65 -12.48
C LEU A 64 -7.99 -3.14 -12.25
N ASN A 65 -7.11 -2.47 -12.97
CA ASN A 65 -6.95 -1.02 -12.87
C ASN A 65 -8.19 -0.26 -13.39
N ILE A 66 -8.80 -0.71 -14.49
CA ILE A 66 -10.02 -0.12 -15.02
C ILE A 66 -11.18 -0.29 -14.04
N ILE A 67 -11.37 -1.49 -13.49
CA ILE A 67 -12.41 -1.75 -12.48
C ILE A 67 -12.17 -0.89 -11.23
N ALA A 68 -10.94 -0.81 -10.75
CA ALA A 68 -10.60 -0.03 -9.58
C ALA A 68 -10.85 1.47 -9.78
N GLU A 69 -10.52 2.01 -10.95
CA GLU A 69 -10.76 3.42 -11.30
C GLU A 69 -12.26 3.71 -11.43
N HIS A 70 -13.01 2.86 -12.15
CA HIS A 70 -14.46 2.99 -12.31
C HIS A 70 -15.19 3.01 -10.96
N LEU A 71 -14.79 2.13 -10.04
CA LEU A 71 -15.40 2.00 -8.73
C LEU A 71 -14.83 2.98 -7.70
N GLY A 72 -13.81 3.76 -8.03
CA GLY A 72 -13.15 4.68 -7.10
C GLY A 72 -12.50 3.96 -5.91
N LEU A 73 -11.91 2.78 -6.14
CA LEU A 73 -11.30 1.97 -5.07
C LEU A 73 -10.05 2.64 -4.52
N LYS A 74 -9.84 2.54 -3.21
CA LYS A 74 -8.62 3.00 -2.56
C LYS A 74 -7.40 2.23 -3.07
N ARG A 75 -6.30 2.95 -3.28
CA ARG A 75 -5.04 2.45 -3.81
C ARG A 75 -3.88 3.12 -3.07
N GLU A 76 -2.84 2.35 -2.77
CA GLU A 76 -1.61 2.88 -2.15
C GLU A 76 -0.56 3.19 -3.23
N SER A 77 -0.30 2.24 -4.13
CA SER A 77 0.68 2.43 -5.21
C SER A 77 0.05 3.04 -6.44
N ARG A 78 0.74 4.01 -7.04
CA ARG A 78 0.33 4.60 -8.30
C ARG A 78 0.58 3.60 -9.43
N PHE A 79 -0.28 3.60 -10.44
CA PHE A 79 -0.04 2.88 -11.70
C PHE A 79 0.20 3.86 -12.85
N ASN A 80 0.81 3.36 -13.90
CA ASN A 80 1.07 4.18 -15.07
C ASN A 80 -0.25 4.42 -15.81
N LYS A 81 -0.81 5.62 -15.63
CA LYS A 81 -2.10 6.04 -16.17
C LYS A 81 -1.84 6.86 -17.43
N SER A 82 -2.42 6.46 -18.56
CA SER A 82 -2.40 7.26 -19.78
C SER A 82 -3.38 8.43 -19.72
N GLU A 83 -3.22 9.39 -20.60
CA GLU A 83 -4.13 10.56 -20.71
C GLU A 83 -5.57 10.14 -20.99
N LEU A 84 -5.77 9.08 -21.76
CA LEU A 84 -7.09 8.56 -22.15
C LEU A 84 -7.70 7.57 -21.16
N PHE A 85 -7.03 7.23 -20.06
CA PHE A 85 -7.50 6.20 -19.14
C PHE A 85 -8.83 6.56 -18.47
N ASP A 86 -8.98 7.81 -18.07
CA ASP A 86 -10.21 8.32 -17.43
C ASP A 86 -11.38 8.35 -18.40
N GLU A 87 -11.13 8.69 -19.64
CA GLU A 87 -12.13 8.70 -20.69
C GLU A 87 -12.63 7.29 -20.98
N TYR A 88 -11.70 6.33 -21.07
CA TYR A 88 -12.05 4.93 -21.25
C TYR A 88 -12.90 4.39 -20.10
N THR A 89 -12.54 4.73 -18.86
CA THR A 89 -13.28 4.23 -17.68
C THR A 89 -14.69 4.80 -17.58
N ARG A 90 -14.98 5.97 -18.15
CA ARG A 90 -16.35 6.51 -18.23
C ARG A 90 -17.25 5.70 -19.14
N ASP A 91 -16.69 5.03 -20.15
CA ASP A 91 -17.43 4.18 -21.09
C ASP A 91 -17.60 2.74 -20.60
N THR A 92 -17.13 2.43 -19.38
CA THR A 92 -17.31 1.12 -18.73
C THR A 92 -18.55 1.13 -17.82
N GLU A 93 -19.12 -0.04 -17.57
CA GLU A 93 -20.28 -0.21 -16.70
C GLU A 93 -20.04 -1.33 -15.69
N GLY A 94 -20.21 -1.03 -14.41
CA GLY A 94 -20.12 -1.99 -13.30
C GLY A 94 -21.49 -2.22 -12.65
N ARG A 95 -21.94 -3.46 -12.56
CA ARG A 95 -23.17 -3.83 -11.87
C ARG A 95 -22.86 -4.30 -10.45
N LEU A 96 -23.37 -3.55 -9.47
CA LEU A 96 -23.24 -3.86 -8.05
C LEU A 96 -24.56 -4.42 -7.52
N ASP A 97 -24.51 -5.57 -6.85
CA ASP A 97 -25.70 -6.21 -6.25
C ASP A 97 -25.93 -5.72 -4.81
N VAL A 98 -25.83 -4.40 -4.62
CA VAL A 98 -26.09 -3.73 -3.33
C VAL A 98 -27.10 -2.62 -3.56
N TYR A 99 -28.31 -2.81 -3.06
CA TYR A 99 -29.42 -1.87 -3.25
C TYR A 99 -29.50 -0.79 -2.16
N ASP A 100 -28.87 -1.01 -1.02
CA ASP A 100 -28.84 -0.08 0.11
C ASP A 100 -27.67 0.90 -0.03
N ARG A 101 -27.97 2.19 -0.06
CA ARG A 101 -26.97 3.26 -0.22
C ARG A 101 -25.96 3.34 0.93
N GLU A 102 -26.38 3.06 2.17
CA GLU A 102 -25.48 3.08 3.33
C GLU A 102 -24.53 1.89 3.28
N LYS A 103 -25.05 0.70 2.97
CA LYS A 103 -24.23 -0.49 2.74
C LYS A 103 -23.25 -0.30 1.59
N MET A 104 -23.70 0.35 0.50
CA MET A 104 -22.83 0.68 -0.63
C MET A 104 -21.68 1.58 -0.21
N ARG A 105 -21.95 2.65 0.55
CA ARG A 105 -20.90 3.56 1.05
C ARG A 105 -19.93 2.84 1.99
N ALA A 106 -20.45 2.03 2.91
CA ALA A 106 -19.62 1.26 3.83
C ALA A 106 -18.73 0.27 3.08
N LEU A 107 -19.26 -0.41 2.05
CA LEU A 107 -18.51 -1.32 1.20
C LEU A 107 -17.39 -0.59 0.45
N MET A 108 -17.71 0.53 -0.21
CA MET A 108 -16.70 1.31 -0.94
C MET A 108 -15.62 1.87 -0.02
N ALA A 109 -15.95 2.22 1.21
CA ALA A 109 -14.99 2.73 2.19
C ALA A 109 -13.92 1.70 2.58
N VAL A 110 -14.25 0.41 2.58
CA VAL A 110 -13.32 -0.69 2.91
C VAL A 110 -12.73 -1.36 1.67
N SER A 111 -13.34 -1.15 0.50
CA SER A 111 -12.87 -1.74 -0.75
C SER A 111 -11.59 -1.07 -1.23
N ARG A 112 -10.64 -1.89 -1.68
CA ARG A 112 -9.35 -1.41 -2.18
C ARG A 112 -8.79 -2.36 -3.22
N ILE A 113 -7.94 -1.83 -4.06
CA ILE A 113 -7.07 -2.64 -4.92
C ILE A 113 -5.72 -2.80 -4.21
N ILE A 114 -5.20 -4.03 -4.20
CA ILE A 114 -3.87 -4.36 -3.70
C ILE A 114 -3.07 -4.87 -4.89
N THR A 115 -1.97 -4.23 -5.18
CA THR A 115 -1.09 -4.58 -6.29
C THR A 115 0.17 -5.30 -5.79
N SER A 116 0.95 -5.88 -6.72
CA SER A 116 2.26 -6.46 -6.38
C SER A 116 3.20 -5.41 -5.78
N ASP A 117 3.12 -4.16 -6.23
CA ASP A 117 3.94 -3.06 -5.73
C ASP A 117 3.60 -2.72 -4.28
N ASP A 118 2.30 -2.78 -3.90
CA ASP A 118 1.88 -2.57 -2.51
C ASP A 118 2.44 -3.67 -1.59
N VAL A 119 2.37 -4.93 -2.04
CA VAL A 119 2.94 -6.07 -1.31
C VAL A 119 4.46 -5.92 -1.17
N PHE A 120 5.14 -5.54 -2.26
CA PHE A 120 6.59 -5.34 -2.26
C PHE A 120 7.00 -4.19 -1.32
N ASN A 121 6.33 -3.05 -1.39
CA ASN A 121 6.56 -1.92 -0.51
C ASN A 121 6.31 -2.27 0.96
N HIS A 122 5.29 -3.07 1.23
CA HIS A 122 5.04 -3.57 2.58
C HIS A 122 6.19 -4.44 3.09
N ILE A 123 6.69 -5.38 2.28
CA ILE A 123 7.83 -6.23 2.64
C ILE A 123 9.09 -5.38 2.90
N LEU A 124 9.36 -4.38 2.05
CA LEU A 124 10.49 -3.46 2.26
C LEU A 124 10.35 -2.66 3.55
N SER A 125 9.15 -2.20 3.87
CA SER A 125 8.88 -1.46 5.12
C SER A 125 9.07 -2.33 6.37
N LEU A 126 8.70 -3.62 6.29
CA LEU A 126 8.95 -4.60 7.35
C LEU A 126 10.46 -4.82 7.54
N ARG A 127 11.19 -5.01 6.44
CA ARG A 127 12.64 -5.19 6.47
C ARG A 127 13.35 -4.01 7.11
N LYS A 128 13.00 -2.79 6.68
CA LYS A 128 13.55 -1.56 7.25
C LYS A 128 13.28 -1.46 8.75
N ARG A 129 12.05 -1.77 9.19
CA ARG A 129 11.72 -1.79 10.63
C ARG A 129 12.57 -2.79 11.41
N ASN A 130 12.81 -3.97 10.85
CA ASN A 130 13.66 -4.98 11.50
C ASN A 130 15.13 -4.49 11.60
N GLU A 131 15.64 -3.89 10.53
CA GLU A 131 17.00 -3.30 10.53
C GLU A 131 17.13 -2.17 11.58
N ASP A 132 16.10 -1.30 11.69
CA ASP A 132 16.08 -0.24 12.71
C ASP A 132 16.05 -0.81 14.13
N VAL A 133 15.31 -1.90 14.36
CA VAL A 133 15.28 -2.59 15.68
C VAL A 133 16.64 -3.21 15.99
N ASP A 134 17.27 -3.87 15.03
CA ASP A 134 18.59 -4.48 15.24
C ASP A 134 19.66 -3.42 15.49
N PHE A 135 19.64 -2.32 14.75
CA PHE A 135 20.54 -1.18 15.01
C PHE A 135 20.38 -0.63 16.45
N LYS A 136 19.14 -0.42 16.90
CA LYS A 136 18.88 0.04 18.26
C LYS A 136 19.37 -0.95 19.31
N ARG A 137 19.21 -2.24 19.08
CA ARG A 137 19.73 -3.29 19.95
C ARG A 137 21.26 -3.23 20.07
N ASP A 138 21.92 -3.03 18.94
CA ASP A 138 23.39 -2.95 18.92
C ASP A 138 23.91 -1.71 19.62
N VAL A 139 23.26 -0.54 19.46
CA VAL A 139 23.58 0.67 20.23
C VAL A 139 23.43 0.42 21.73
N ILE A 140 22.34 -0.21 22.17
CA ILE A 140 22.12 -0.54 23.58
C ILE A 140 23.21 -1.53 24.11
N ARG A 141 23.59 -2.52 23.27
CA ARG A 141 24.68 -3.48 23.63
C ARG A 141 26.02 -2.76 23.82
N GLN A 142 26.34 -1.82 22.92
CA GLN A 142 27.56 -1.03 23.00
C GLN A 142 27.56 -0.16 24.26
N GLN A 143 26.50 0.57 24.55
CA GLN A 143 26.35 1.37 25.76
C GLN A 143 26.52 0.52 27.04
N ARG A 144 25.92 -0.66 27.05
CA ARG A 144 26.07 -1.59 28.18
C ARG A 144 27.51 -2.06 28.35
N ALA A 145 28.17 -2.39 27.25
CA ALA A 145 29.56 -2.80 27.27
C ALA A 145 30.42 -1.68 27.81
N GLU A 146 30.19 -0.44 27.38
CA GLU A 146 30.90 0.74 27.88
C GLU A 146 30.69 0.91 29.39
N TYR A 147 29.45 0.89 29.88
CA TYR A 147 29.18 1.01 31.33
C TYR A 147 29.72 -0.16 32.16
N LYS A 148 29.89 -1.34 31.55
CA LYS A 148 30.47 -2.51 32.23
C LYS A 148 31.96 -2.42 32.35
N TYR A 149 32.66 -2.03 31.28
CA TYR A 149 34.11 -2.06 31.20
C TYR A 149 34.77 -0.71 31.55
N ASN A 150 34.03 0.39 31.49
CA ASN A 150 34.46 1.71 31.88
C ASN A 150 33.50 2.29 32.94
N PRO A 151 33.76 2.05 34.26
CA PRO A 151 32.90 2.55 35.34
C PRO A 151 32.78 4.09 35.39
N ASP A 152 33.73 4.81 34.84
CA ASP A 152 33.72 6.28 34.83
C ASP A 152 32.78 6.86 33.76
N SER A 153 32.37 6.07 32.77
CA SER A 153 31.38 6.46 31.78
C SER A 153 29.93 6.38 32.30
N ARG A 154 29.73 5.79 33.49
CA ARG A 154 28.37 5.66 34.07
C ARG A 154 27.87 7.03 34.53
N PRO A 155 26.62 7.38 34.18
CA PRO A 155 26.01 8.63 34.64
C PRO A 155 25.91 8.61 36.18
N ARG A 156 26.63 9.52 36.86
CA ARG A 156 26.65 9.63 38.34
C ARG A 156 25.77 10.76 38.85
N GLU A 157 25.58 11.80 38.02
CA GLU A 157 24.78 12.97 38.35
C GLU A 157 23.83 13.33 37.23
N ILE A 158 22.70 13.90 37.60
CA ILE A 158 21.70 14.42 36.64
C ILE A 158 21.89 15.93 36.57
N ASN A 159 22.20 16.42 35.38
CA ASN A 159 22.04 17.84 35.10
C ASN A 159 20.58 18.06 34.63
N LEU A 160 19.76 18.70 35.48
CA LEU A 160 18.34 18.94 35.20
C LEU A 160 18.10 19.96 34.05
N GLU A 161 19.13 20.72 33.71
CA GLU A 161 19.07 21.69 32.61
C GLU A 161 19.44 21.05 31.27
N ASP A 162 20.05 19.86 31.28
CA ASP A 162 20.43 19.12 30.07
C ASP A 162 19.53 17.91 29.85
N PRO A 163 18.60 17.97 28.84
CA PRO A 163 17.70 16.85 28.51
C PRO A 163 18.45 15.54 28.18
N GLU A 164 19.64 15.64 27.60
CA GLU A 164 20.43 14.45 27.30
C GLU A 164 21.02 13.78 28.55
N SER A 165 21.39 14.57 29.55
CA SER A 165 21.86 14.08 30.86
C SER A 165 20.74 13.31 31.55
N ILE A 166 19.53 13.86 31.58
CA ILE A 166 18.35 13.22 32.17
C ILE A 166 18.06 11.90 31.45
N ARG A 167 18.09 11.90 30.12
CA ARG A 167 17.83 10.72 29.31
C ARG A 167 18.86 9.62 29.54
N ARG A 168 20.17 9.96 29.55
CA ARG A 168 21.26 9.00 29.79
C ARG A 168 21.16 8.37 31.19
N TYR A 169 20.81 9.15 32.19
CA TYR A 169 20.62 8.63 33.55
C TYR A 169 19.39 7.71 33.63
N SER A 170 18.27 8.12 33.04
CA SER A 170 17.05 7.31 32.99
C SER A 170 17.29 5.98 32.29
N ASP A 171 17.95 5.99 31.13
CA ASP A 171 18.28 4.78 30.38
C ASP A 171 19.18 3.83 31.16
N TYR A 172 20.17 4.39 31.88
CA TYR A 172 21.06 3.60 32.76
C TYR A 172 20.29 3.01 33.96
N ALA A 173 19.44 3.79 34.61
CA ALA A 173 18.63 3.33 35.74
C ALA A 173 17.64 2.21 35.30
N ASP A 174 17.00 2.36 34.18
CA ASP A 174 16.10 1.33 33.61
C ASP A 174 16.85 0.04 33.22
N MET A 175 18.04 0.20 32.63
CA MET A 175 18.90 -0.92 32.26
C MET A 175 19.39 -1.71 33.49
N THR A 176 19.65 -1.03 34.60
CA THR A 176 20.04 -1.67 35.85
C THR A 176 18.85 -2.32 36.58
N ARG A 177 17.68 -1.70 36.55
CA ARG A 177 16.46 -2.18 37.22
C ARG A 177 15.82 -3.37 36.53
N MET A 178 15.68 -3.32 35.20
CA MET A 178 14.99 -4.36 34.43
C MET A 178 15.91 -5.49 33.97
N GLY A 179 17.22 -5.28 34.08
CA GLY A 179 18.19 -6.11 33.37
C GLY A 179 18.21 -5.84 31.87
N PHE A 180 19.28 -6.23 31.20
CA PHE A 180 19.48 -5.92 29.80
C PHE A 180 18.37 -6.48 28.87
N SER A 181 17.99 -7.74 29.10
CA SER A 181 16.96 -8.38 28.26
C SER A 181 15.59 -7.70 28.39
N GLY A 182 15.20 -7.32 29.59
CA GLY A 182 13.96 -6.59 29.86
C GLY A 182 13.96 -5.19 29.24
N TYR A 183 15.08 -4.47 29.36
CA TYR A 183 15.21 -3.14 28.78
C TYR A 183 15.13 -3.15 27.27
N VAL A 184 15.84 -4.05 26.58
CA VAL A 184 15.77 -4.21 25.12
C VAL A 184 14.35 -4.54 24.67
N LYS A 185 13.69 -5.45 25.38
CA LYS A 185 12.31 -5.85 25.07
C LYS A 185 11.34 -4.68 25.23
N SER A 186 11.43 -3.90 26.32
CA SER A 186 10.56 -2.74 26.53
C SER A 186 10.71 -1.68 25.45
N ARG A 187 11.93 -1.41 25.00
CA ARG A 187 12.20 -0.42 23.94
C ARG A 187 11.84 -0.93 22.54
N SER A 188 11.90 -2.23 22.27
CA SER A 188 11.46 -2.79 20.99
C SER A 188 9.94 -2.81 20.83
N VAL A 189 9.19 -3.07 21.91
CA VAL A 189 7.71 -3.12 21.89
C VAL A 189 7.08 -1.72 21.82
N LEU A 190 7.70 -0.69 22.40
CA LEU A 190 7.22 0.69 22.33
C LEU A 190 7.18 1.27 20.91
N ASN A 191 7.96 0.71 19.97
CA ASN A 191 7.97 1.15 18.58
C ASN A 191 7.03 0.38 17.65
N GLU A 192 6.36 -0.66 18.14
CA GLU A 192 5.34 -1.41 17.36
C GLU A 192 3.93 -0.83 17.52
N ARG A 193 3.74 0.17 18.41
CA ARG A 193 2.42 0.75 18.75
C ARG A 193 2.21 2.18 18.24
N THR A 194 3.10 2.71 17.43
CA THR A 194 2.91 3.97 16.70
C THR A 194 2.89 3.69 15.20
#